data_3731fa3fd3d6a43291f65d8023d9a8e9
#
_entry.id   3731fa3fd3d6a43291f65d8023d9a8e9
#
_cell.length_a   1.000
_cell.length_b   1.000
_cell.length_c   1.000
_cell.angle_alpha   90.00
_cell.angle_beta   90.00
_cell.angle_gamma   90.00
#
_symmetry.space_group_name_H-M   'P 1'
#
loop_
_entity.id
_entity.type
_entity.pdbx_description
1 polymer ?
#
loop_
_entity_poly.entity_id
_entity_poly.type
_entity_poly.pdbx_seq_one_letter_code
_entity_poly.pdbx_strand_id
1 'polypeptide(L)'
;MSRSLIILPDDSARPVLDAIHASTRSVRIKMFAFSHRPLLDAVVAAHRRGVSVQVMLNPERRDGETDNDAAREALQDNGIDVRESNPEFDLTHEKSMVIDDSHAFVESLNWTDENFSATRDYAVVTPSASEVAEITDCFEADWHRETFDPGHDAHLIWCPTNGRTRICDFIDRAEKTLFVQNERYQDPVVIERLVRAARRGVKVHVMARTAHHLKPNKLLEGVSGLRILDDVGIKIHELKHLKLHAKMILADQERAIVGSINLSPGSFDHRRELAIEVSDRHVLRPLTEVAHHDWKHSAPMDLTDAGLLADLAKTPSDRVAELGLHPDEN
;
A
#
# COMPACT_ATOMS: atom_id res chain seq x y z
N MET A 1 12.72 18.25 11.80
CA MET A 1 12.31 18.20 10.38
C MET A 1 10.83 17.79 10.34
N SER A 2 10.09 18.18 9.30
CA SER A 2 8.68 17.80 9.13
C SER A 2 8.56 16.57 8.25
N ARG A 3 7.47 15.81 8.39
CA ARG A 3 7.14 14.73 7.45
C ARG A 3 6.97 15.28 6.03
N SER A 4 7.25 14.45 5.02
CA SER A 4 7.02 14.76 3.61
C SER A 4 6.23 13.65 2.93
N LEU A 5 5.61 13.98 1.80
CA LEU A 5 4.80 13.08 1.00
C LEU A 5 5.46 12.87 -0.36
N ILE A 6 5.46 11.62 -0.82
CA ILE A 6 5.80 11.22 -2.19
C ILE A 6 4.50 10.78 -2.86
N ILE A 7 4.23 11.27 -4.06
CA ILE A 7 3.03 10.98 -4.84
C ILE A 7 3.45 10.34 -6.16
N LEU A 8 3.03 9.12 -6.41
CA LEU A 8 3.34 8.44 -7.67
C LEU A 8 2.15 8.46 -8.63
N PRO A 9 2.45 8.55 -9.94
CA PRO A 9 3.78 8.57 -10.56
C PRO A 9 4.44 9.94 -10.63
N ASP A 10 3.82 11.00 -10.07
CA ASP A 10 4.21 12.41 -10.27
C ASP A 10 5.66 12.70 -9.80
N ASP A 11 6.08 12.11 -8.67
CA ASP A 11 7.44 12.29 -8.10
C ASP A 11 8.47 11.27 -8.61
N SER A 12 8.03 10.24 -9.34
CA SER A 12 8.88 9.12 -9.80
C SER A 12 9.62 8.41 -8.65
N ALA A 13 10.63 7.58 -8.98
CA ALA A 13 11.50 6.92 -7.98
C ALA A 13 12.56 7.86 -7.38
N ARG A 14 12.66 9.09 -7.85
CA ARG A 14 13.76 10.00 -7.50
C ARG A 14 13.90 10.26 -6.01
N PRO A 15 12.84 10.56 -5.24
CA PRO A 15 13.00 10.82 -3.80
C PRO A 15 13.56 9.62 -3.02
N VAL A 16 13.18 8.40 -3.41
CA VAL A 16 13.70 7.16 -2.81
C VAL A 16 15.16 6.96 -3.18
N LEU A 17 15.51 7.15 -4.46
CA LEU A 17 16.90 7.08 -4.96
C LEU A 17 17.79 8.09 -4.26
N ASP A 18 17.37 9.35 -4.15
CA ASP A 18 18.13 10.42 -3.51
C ASP A 18 18.40 10.10 -2.04
N ALA A 19 17.42 9.53 -1.31
CA ALA A 19 17.57 9.10 0.07
C ALA A 19 18.60 7.97 0.23
N ILE A 20 18.55 6.94 -0.63
CA ILE A 20 19.53 5.84 -0.62
C ILE A 20 20.93 6.35 -0.96
N HIS A 21 21.05 7.25 -1.94
CA HIS A 21 22.33 7.85 -2.30
C HIS A 21 22.94 8.70 -1.17
N ALA A 22 22.10 9.38 -0.39
CA ALA A 22 22.52 10.21 0.74
C ALA A 22 22.81 9.40 2.01
N SER A 23 22.49 8.12 2.07
CA SER A 23 22.73 7.28 3.24
C SER A 23 24.21 7.16 3.58
N THR A 24 24.52 7.17 4.88
CA THR A 24 25.90 7.18 5.38
C THR A 24 26.22 6.09 6.39
N ARG A 25 25.21 5.52 7.07
CA ARG A 25 25.40 4.53 8.12
C ARG A 25 24.67 3.23 7.85
N SER A 26 23.35 3.32 7.64
CA SER A 26 22.51 2.13 7.51
C SER A 26 21.31 2.33 6.57
N VAL A 27 20.93 1.27 5.88
CA VAL A 27 19.69 1.17 5.10
C VAL A 27 19.04 -0.17 5.43
N ARG A 28 17.84 -0.12 6.02
CA ARG A 28 16.99 -1.30 6.24
C ARG A 28 15.79 -1.23 5.32
N ILE A 29 15.57 -2.27 4.55
CA ILE A 29 14.47 -2.35 3.57
C ILE A 29 13.62 -3.56 3.87
N LYS A 30 12.31 -3.36 4.01
CA LYS A 30 11.31 -4.43 4.01
C LYS A 30 10.37 -4.20 2.83
N MET A 31 10.37 -5.11 1.84
CA MET A 31 9.69 -4.89 0.57
C MET A 31 8.95 -6.14 0.10
N PHE A 32 7.69 -5.97 -0.33
CA PHE A 32 6.88 -7.06 -0.84
C PHE A 32 7.31 -7.49 -2.26
N ALA A 33 7.52 -6.53 -3.17
CA ALA A 33 8.07 -6.80 -4.50
C ALA A 33 9.13 -5.74 -4.87
N PHE A 34 10.33 -6.21 -5.26
CA PHE A 34 11.47 -5.39 -5.57
C PHE A 34 12.12 -5.84 -6.89
N SER A 35 11.79 -5.16 -7.99
CA SER A 35 12.37 -5.43 -9.31
C SER A 35 12.88 -4.19 -10.05
N HIS A 36 12.66 -2.98 -9.47
CA HIS A 36 13.09 -1.72 -10.10
C HIS A 36 14.62 -1.60 -10.11
N ARG A 37 15.22 -1.78 -11.28
CA ARG A 37 16.66 -1.88 -11.47
C ARG A 37 17.45 -0.68 -10.92
N PRO A 38 17.05 0.60 -11.14
CA PRO A 38 17.77 1.74 -10.59
C PRO A 38 17.87 1.72 -9.05
N LEU A 39 16.82 1.26 -8.34
CA LEU A 39 16.85 1.15 -6.88
C LEU A 39 17.76 0.00 -6.42
N LEU A 40 17.76 -1.14 -7.12
CA LEU A 40 18.72 -2.21 -6.84
C LEU A 40 20.17 -1.72 -6.97
N ASP A 41 20.47 -1.01 -8.06
CA ASP A 41 21.80 -0.47 -8.29
C ASP A 41 22.19 0.58 -7.23
N ALA A 42 21.25 1.42 -6.77
CA ALA A 42 21.48 2.37 -5.69
C ALA A 42 21.75 1.69 -4.34
N VAL A 43 21.02 0.63 -4.01
CA VAL A 43 21.23 -0.17 -2.79
C VAL A 43 22.62 -0.84 -2.82
N VAL A 44 22.99 -1.45 -3.93
CA VAL A 44 24.34 -2.02 -4.12
C VAL A 44 25.43 -0.94 -4.00
N ALA A 45 25.21 0.23 -4.59
CA ALA A 45 26.14 1.34 -4.50
C ALA A 45 26.28 1.86 -3.05
N ALA A 46 25.19 1.90 -2.28
CA ALA A 46 25.26 2.27 -0.85
C ALA A 46 26.12 1.26 -0.06
N HIS A 47 25.88 -0.05 -0.27
CA HIS A 47 26.71 -1.10 0.36
C HIS A 47 28.19 -0.97 0.00
N ARG A 48 28.52 -0.72 -1.27
CA ARG A 48 29.90 -0.51 -1.72
C ARG A 48 30.57 0.74 -1.13
N ARG A 49 29.80 1.74 -0.69
CA ARG A 49 30.29 2.90 0.07
C ARG A 49 30.56 2.59 1.54
N GLY A 50 30.24 1.37 2.00
CA GLY A 50 30.41 0.96 3.40
C GLY A 50 29.16 1.17 4.27
N VAL A 51 28.02 1.51 3.67
CA VAL A 51 26.75 1.59 4.39
C VAL A 51 26.30 0.16 4.77
N SER A 52 25.85 -0.02 6.02
CA SER A 52 25.26 -1.29 6.45
C SER A 52 23.90 -1.45 5.80
N VAL A 53 23.74 -2.45 4.94
CA VAL A 53 22.49 -2.69 4.20
C VAL A 53 21.90 -4.03 4.60
N GLN A 54 20.61 -4.01 5.00
CA GLN A 54 19.83 -5.21 5.30
C GLN A 54 18.52 -5.15 4.49
N VAL A 55 18.19 -6.22 3.80
CA VAL A 55 17.01 -6.31 2.95
C VAL A 55 16.18 -7.52 3.32
N MET A 56 14.89 -7.30 3.59
CA MET A 56 13.91 -8.36 3.81
C MET A 56 12.91 -8.37 2.66
N LEU A 57 12.79 -9.49 1.97
CA LEU A 57 11.90 -9.67 0.82
C LEU A 57 10.87 -10.74 1.08
N ASN A 58 9.65 -10.51 0.62
CA ASN A 58 8.64 -11.56 0.64
C ASN A 58 9.05 -12.67 -0.34
N PRO A 59 9.15 -13.93 0.10
CA PRO A 59 9.73 -15.00 -0.71
C PRO A 59 8.87 -15.36 -1.91
N GLU A 60 7.56 -15.46 -1.70
CA GLU A 60 6.64 -16.00 -2.68
C GLU A 60 5.26 -15.35 -2.52
N ARG A 61 4.56 -15.07 -3.61
CA ARG A 61 3.14 -14.73 -3.57
C ARG A 61 2.30 -16.00 -3.41
N ARG A 62 1.04 -15.87 -2.96
CA ARG A 62 0.10 -16.99 -2.83
C ARG A 62 -0.03 -17.85 -4.10
N ASP A 63 0.30 -17.31 -5.26
CA ASP A 63 0.17 -17.95 -6.57
C ASP A 63 1.50 -18.55 -7.06
N GLY A 64 2.54 -18.65 -6.21
CA GLY A 64 3.87 -19.17 -6.57
C GLY A 64 4.72 -18.22 -7.39
N GLU A 65 4.35 -16.95 -7.51
CA GLU A 65 5.16 -15.94 -8.21
C GLU A 65 6.38 -15.55 -7.36
N THR A 66 7.57 -15.72 -7.92
CA THR A 66 8.88 -15.50 -7.28
C THR A 66 9.52 -14.20 -7.78
N ASP A 67 8.74 -13.11 -7.78
CA ASP A 67 9.15 -11.79 -8.33
C ASP A 67 10.45 -11.25 -7.75
N ASN A 68 10.84 -11.70 -6.55
CA ASN A 68 12.01 -11.21 -5.83
C ASN A 68 13.28 -12.03 -6.05
N ASP A 69 13.23 -13.17 -6.77
CA ASP A 69 14.39 -14.06 -6.90
C ASP A 69 15.57 -13.35 -7.58
N ALA A 70 15.33 -12.66 -8.68
CA ALA A 70 16.39 -11.93 -9.39
C ALA A 70 16.97 -10.79 -8.53
N ALA A 71 16.14 -10.11 -7.75
CA ALA A 71 16.60 -9.05 -6.84
C ALA A 71 17.42 -9.63 -5.69
N ARG A 72 16.95 -10.73 -5.09
CA ARG A 72 17.65 -11.44 -4.02
C ARG A 72 19.04 -11.92 -4.49
N GLU A 73 19.11 -12.60 -5.63
CA GLU A 73 20.36 -13.05 -6.23
C GLU A 73 21.32 -11.87 -6.46
N ALA A 74 20.85 -10.80 -7.11
CA ALA A 74 21.67 -9.63 -7.40
C ALA A 74 22.20 -8.94 -6.14
N LEU A 75 21.42 -8.88 -5.07
CA LEU A 75 21.86 -8.30 -3.80
C LEU A 75 22.85 -9.19 -3.08
N GLN A 76 22.60 -10.52 -3.02
CA GLN A 76 23.48 -11.50 -2.37
C GLN A 76 24.84 -11.62 -3.10
N ASP A 77 24.86 -11.58 -4.42
CA ASP A 77 26.10 -11.58 -5.23
C ASP A 77 26.98 -10.37 -4.95
N ASN A 78 26.39 -9.28 -4.45
CA ASN A 78 27.12 -8.09 -4.02
C ASN A 78 27.42 -8.06 -2.50
N GLY A 79 27.20 -9.16 -1.78
CA GLY A 79 27.53 -9.30 -0.35
C GLY A 79 26.54 -8.63 0.60
N ILE A 80 25.35 -8.27 0.13
CA ILE A 80 24.30 -7.68 0.96
C ILE A 80 23.56 -8.79 1.71
N ASP A 81 23.29 -8.58 3.01
CA ASP A 81 22.50 -9.51 3.81
C ASP A 81 21.02 -9.39 3.43
N VAL A 82 20.51 -10.45 2.79
CA VAL A 82 19.12 -10.54 2.33
C VAL A 82 18.44 -11.72 3.01
N ARG A 83 17.33 -11.45 3.68
CA ARG A 83 16.48 -12.49 4.30
C ARG A 83 15.09 -12.52 3.71
N GLU A 84 14.50 -13.69 3.72
CA GLU A 84 13.08 -13.85 3.47
C GLU A 84 12.28 -13.28 4.64
N SER A 85 11.10 -12.74 4.35
CA SER A 85 10.20 -12.22 5.38
C SER A 85 9.76 -13.31 6.37
N ASN A 86 9.24 -12.88 7.52
CA ASN A 86 8.87 -13.77 8.61
C ASN A 86 7.75 -14.74 8.18
N PRO A 87 7.99 -16.07 8.21
CA PRO A 87 7.03 -17.08 7.76
C PRO A 87 5.81 -17.24 8.68
N GLU A 88 5.78 -16.56 9.83
CA GLU A 88 4.59 -16.51 10.70
C GLU A 88 3.40 -15.85 9.99
N PHE A 89 3.66 -14.96 9.02
CA PHE A 89 2.62 -14.29 8.25
C PHE A 89 2.41 -14.96 6.90
N ASP A 90 1.15 -15.03 6.46
CA ASP A 90 0.83 -15.47 5.09
C ASP A 90 1.63 -14.69 4.03
N LEU A 91 1.81 -13.40 4.25
CA LEU A 91 2.62 -12.48 3.45
C LEU A 91 3.14 -11.36 4.35
N THR A 92 4.35 -10.91 4.09
CA THR A 92 4.80 -9.59 4.53
C THR A 92 4.50 -8.61 3.40
N HIS A 93 3.38 -7.90 3.54
CA HIS A 93 2.94 -6.94 2.53
C HIS A 93 3.33 -5.50 2.90
N GLU A 94 4.01 -5.30 4.01
CA GLU A 94 4.67 -4.08 4.41
C GLU A 94 5.67 -3.62 3.34
N LYS A 95 5.75 -2.32 3.14
CA LYS A 95 6.74 -1.64 2.30
C LYS A 95 7.29 -0.49 3.10
N SER A 96 8.52 -0.65 3.57
CA SER A 96 9.17 0.32 4.41
C SER A 96 10.69 0.36 4.17
N MET A 97 11.27 1.50 4.43
CA MET A 97 12.71 1.70 4.45
C MET A 97 13.10 2.61 5.60
N VAL A 98 14.16 2.26 6.32
CA VAL A 98 14.78 3.12 7.35
C VAL A 98 16.18 3.49 6.91
N ILE A 99 16.48 4.80 6.91
CA ILE A 99 17.78 5.36 6.54
C ILE A 99 18.43 5.97 7.77
N ASP A 100 19.65 5.50 8.09
CA ASP A 100 20.54 6.07 9.11
C ASP A 100 19.88 6.19 10.51
N ASP A 101 18.88 5.39 10.83
CA ASP A 101 18.04 5.46 12.03
C ASP A 101 17.47 6.87 12.29
N SER A 102 17.24 7.62 11.23
CA SER A 102 16.84 9.03 11.30
C SER A 102 15.61 9.37 10.45
N HIS A 103 15.34 8.61 9.41
CA HIS A 103 14.20 8.77 8.54
C HIS A 103 13.61 7.41 8.19
N ALA A 104 12.29 7.32 8.22
CA ALA A 104 11.59 6.13 7.77
C ALA A 104 10.60 6.46 6.65
N PHE A 105 10.47 5.55 5.71
CA PHE A 105 9.51 5.57 4.61
C PHE A 105 8.42 4.56 4.90
N VAL A 106 7.17 5.01 4.89
CA VAL A 106 5.97 4.17 4.99
C VAL A 106 5.24 4.27 3.66
N GLU A 107 5.18 3.16 2.93
CA GLU A 107 4.85 3.17 1.51
C GLU A 107 3.63 2.33 1.18
N SER A 108 2.85 2.75 0.16
CA SER A 108 1.83 1.89 -0.46
C SER A 108 2.38 1.13 -1.67
N LEU A 109 3.44 1.64 -2.28
CA LEU A 109 4.03 1.14 -3.52
C LEU A 109 4.96 -0.06 -3.30
N ASN A 110 5.04 -0.92 -4.29
CA ASN A 110 6.18 -1.83 -4.45
C ASN A 110 7.30 -1.12 -5.23
N TRP A 111 8.51 -1.63 -5.15
CA TRP A 111 9.63 -1.10 -5.94
C TRP A 111 9.72 -1.81 -7.29
N THR A 112 8.74 -1.55 -8.15
CA THR A 112 8.66 -2.05 -9.53
C THR A 112 8.48 -0.90 -10.51
N ASP A 113 8.85 -1.09 -11.77
CA ASP A 113 8.69 -0.06 -12.81
C ASP A 113 7.22 0.38 -12.95
N GLU A 114 6.28 -0.55 -12.82
CA GLU A 114 4.84 -0.27 -12.90
C GLU A 114 4.41 0.69 -11.79
N ASN A 115 4.87 0.48 -10.54
CA ASN A 115 4.50 1.34 -9.42
C ASN A 115 5.05 2.78 -9.56
N PHE A 116 6.22 2.94 -10.15
CA PHE A 116 6.80 4.27 -10.36
C PHE A 116 6.26 5.02 -11.58
N SER A 117 5.57 4.35 -12.50
CA SER A 117 5.18 4.96 -13.78
C SER A 117 3.68 4.90 -14.10
N ALA A 118 2.93 3.93 -13.56
CA ALA A 118 1.59 3.62 -14.03
C ALA A 118 0.54 3.45 -12.91
N THR A 119 0.94 3.53 -11.64
CA THR A 119 0.00 3.42 -10.51
C THR A 119 -0.09 4.72 -9.72
N ARG A 120 -1.28 4.97 -9.14
CA ARG A 120 -1.42 5.92 -8.04
C ARG A 120 -1.00 5.24 -6.76
N ASP A 121 0.06 5.75 -6.14
CA ASP A 121 0.62 5.32 -4.87
C ASP A 121 1.14 6.50 -4.05
N TYR A 122 1.39 6.26 -2.78
CA TYR A 122 1.91 7.26 -1.85
C TYR A 122 2.99 6.68 -0.95
N ALA A 123 3.92 7.53 -0.51
CA ALA A 123 4.80 7.26 0.61
C ALA A 123 4.86 8.47 1.54
N VAL A 124 4.87 8.22 2.84
CA VAL A 124 5.17 9.23 3.85
C VAL A 124 6.56 9.01 4.37
N VAL A 125 7.38 10.06 4.30
CA VAL A 125 8.71 10.06 4.91
C VAL A 125 8.63 10.77 6.25
N THR A 126 8.98 10.06 7.32
CA THR A 126 8.95 10.59 8.68
C THR A 126 10.34 10.69 9.30
N PRO A 127 10.69 11.83 9.91
CA PRO A 127 11.88 11.99 10.75
C PRO A 127 11.58 11.88 12.25
N SER A 128 10.36 11.43 12.63
CA SER A 128 9.96 11.25 14.03
C SER A 128 10.76 10.10 14.64
N ALA A 129 11.55 10.39 15.66
CA ALA A 129 12.40 9.39 16.31
C ALA A 129 11.60 8.20 16.88
N SER A 130 10.40 8.44 17.40
CA SER A 130 9.52 7.36 17.90
C SER A 130 8.99 6.47 16.79
N GLU A 131 8.58 7.04 15.65
CA GLU A 131 8.10 6.26 14.49
C GLU A 131 9.24 5.50 13.81
N VAL A 132 10.42 6.13 13.67
CA VAL A 132 11.62 5.48 13.14
C VAL A 132 12.04 4.31 14.03
N ALA A 133 12.03 4.50 15.35
CA ALA A 133 12.36 3.44 16.31
C ALA A 133 11.37 2.28 16.21
N GLU A 134 10.06 2.57 16.18
CA GLU A 134 9.03 1.54 16.11
C GLU A 134 9.12 0.69 14.82
N ILE A 135 9.44 1.33 13.66
CA ILE A 135 9.67 0.59 12.40
C ILE A 135 10.96 -0.23 12.49
N THR A 136 12.01 0.32 13.09
CA THR A 136 13.28 -0.39 13.28
C THR A 136 13.10 -1.60 14.21
N ASP A 137 12.39 -1.45 15.31
CA ASP A 137 12.12 -2.54 16.26
C ASP A 137 11.29 -3.66 15.60
N CYS A 138 10.29 -3.30 14.78
CA CYS A 138 9.55 -4.28 13.98
C CYS A 138 10.44 -4.98 12.94
N PHE A 139 11.35 -4.22 12.29
CA PHE A 139 12.29 -4.80 11.33
C PHE A 139 13.20 -5.81 12.01
N GLU A 140 13.82 -5.44 13.14
CA GLU A 140 14.75 -6.32 13.87
C GLU A 140 14.03 -7.56 14.43
N ALA A 141 12.82 -7.41 14.99
CA ALA A 141 12.03 -8.55 15.45
C ALA A 141 11.74 -9.53 14.30
N ASP A 142 11.23 -9.04 13.16
CA ASP A 142 10.97 -9.90 11.99
C ASP A 142 12.28 -10.50 11.42
N TRP A 143 13.41 -9.74 11.49
CA TRP A 143 14.73 -10.20 11.07
C TRP A 143 15.23 -11.37 11.90
N HIS A 144 15.02 -11.30 13.22
CA HIS A 144 15.44 -12.35 14.16
C HIS A 144 14.39 -13.43 14.40
N ARG A 145 13.20 -13.33 13.75
CA ARG A 145 12.06 -14.24 13.96
C ARG A 145 11.51 -14.16 15.38
N GLU A 146 11.52 -12.97 15.93
CA GLU A 146 10.98 -12.65 17.25
C GLU A 146 9.60 -12.01 17.12
N THR A 147 8.81 -12.06 18.18
CA THR A 147 7.49 -11.45 18.22
C THR A 147 7.64 -9.92 18.35
N PHE A 148 6.93 -9.19 17.50
CA PHE A 148 6.79 -7.75 17.61
C PHE A 148 5.40 -7.39 18.13
N ASP A 149 5.36 -6.69 19.28
CA ASP A 149 4.16 -6.07 19.85
C ASP A 149 4.40 -4.56 19.93
N PRO A 150 3.66 -3.75 19.14
CA PRO A 150 3.80 -2.29 19.17
C PRO A 150 3.28 -1.66 20.48
N GLY A 151 2.58 -2.43 21.31
CA GLY A 151 1.99 -1.95 22.57
C GLY A 151 0.78 -1.04 22.38
N HIS A 152 0.24 -0.57 23.52
CA HIS A 152 -0.93 0.31 23.54
C HIS A 152 -0.65 1.73 23.03
N ASP A 153 0.57 2.21 23.22
CA ASP A 153 1.00 3.56 22.85
C ASP A 153 1.66 3.60 21.47
N ALA A 154 1.37 2.63 20.61
CA ALA A 154 1.90 2.56 19.26
C ALA A 154 1.63 3.85 18.47
N HIS A 155 2.67 4.42 17.89
CA HIS A 155 2.57 5.60 17.01
C HIS A 155 2.02 5.24 15.63
N LEU A 156 2.29 4.01 15.19
CA LEU A 156 1.96 3.53 13.85
C LEU A 156 0.81 2.51 13.87
N ILE A 157 0.36 2.17 12.68
CA ILE A 157 -0.77 1.25 12.46
C ILE A 157 -0.21 -0.05 11.90
N TRP A 158 -0.34 -1.13 12.65
CA TRP A 158 0.24 -2.43 12.36
C TRP A 158 -0.81 -3.52 12.16
N CYS A 159 -0.59 -4.40 11.21
CA CYS A 159 -1.29 -5.68 11.11
C CYS A 159 -0.30 -6.83 11.40
N PRO A 160 -0.78 -7.88 12.04
CA PRO A 160 -2.16 -8.19 12.44
C PRO A 160 -2.56 -7.71 13.86
N THR A 161 -2.03 -6.61 14.37
CA THR A 161 -2.26 -6.16 15.77
C THR A 161 -3.36 -5.10 15.88
N ASN A 162 -3.01 -3.81 15.73
CA ASN A 162 -3.93 -2.69 15.97
C ASN A 162 -4.63 -2.15 14.69
N GLY A 163 -4.29 -2.67 13.50
CA GLY A 163 -4.66 -2.06 12.21
C GLY A 163 -6.15 -1.88 12.00
N ARG A 164 -6.96 -2.95 12.17
CA ARG A 164 -8.42 -2.87 11.99
C ARG A 164 -9.06 -1.85 12.94
N THR A 165 -8.71 -1.91 14.22
CA THR A 165 -9.26 -1.01 15.24
C THR A 165 -8.92 0.44 14.94
N ARG A 166 -7.64 0.75 14.65
CA ARG A 166 -7.17 2.11 14.35
C ARG A 166 -7.84 2.68 13.10
N ILE A 167 -8.00 1.89 12.04
CA ILE A 167 -8.69 2.32 10.81
C ILE A 167 -10.19 2.55 11.07
N CYS A 168 -10.85 1.66 11.83
CA CYS A 168 -12.25 1.85 12.20
C CYS A 168 -12.45 3.12 13.02
N ASP A 169 -11.64 3.36 14.04
CA ASP A 169 -11.69 4.56 14.88
C ASP A 169 -11.40 5.83 14.06
N PHE A 170 -10.50 5.75 13.08
CA PHE A 170 -10.23 6.86 12.17
C PHE A 170 -11.46 7.23 11.34
N ILE A 171 -12.17 6.25 10.79
CA ILE A 171 -13.39 6.44 10.00
C ILE A 171 -14.53 6.97 10.90
N ASP A 172 -14.65 6.47 12.13
CA ASP A 172 -15.68 6.89 13.08
C ASP A 172 -15.52 8.35 13.52
N ARG A 173 -14.30 8.86 13.55
CA ARG A 173 -13.99 10.27 13.89
C ARG A 173 -14.18 11.25 12.74
N ALA A 174 -14.53 10.80 11.52
CA ALA A 174 -14.80 11.69 10.40
C ALA A 174 -16.15 12.38 10.55
N GLU A 175 -16.19 13.71 10.31
CA GLU A 175 -17.36 14.55 10.51
C GLU A 175 -17.96 15.10 9.21
N LYS A 176 -17.14 15.38 8.20
CA LYS A 176 -17.55 16.08 6.97
C LYS A 176 -17.31 15.24 5.71
N THR A 177 -16.09 14.75 5.53
CA THR A 177 -15.67 14.09 4.29
C THR A 177 -14.73 12.92 4.55
N LEU A 178 -14.88 11.87 3.76
CA LEU A 178 -13.90 10.78 3.63
C LEU A 178 -13.58 10.55 2.17
N PHE A 179 -12.29 10.61 1.82
CA PHE A 179 -11.76 10.08 0.57
C PHE A 179 -11.02 8.79 0.87
N VAL A 180 -11.43 7.69 0.25
CA VAL A 180 -10.82 6.38 0.43
C VAL A 180 -10.33 5.88 -0.92
N GLN A 181 -9.03 5.70 -1.03
CA GLN A 181 -8.38 5.05 -2.17
C GLN A 181 -7.80 3.71 -1.68
N ASN A 182 -8.35 2.60 -2.16
CA ASN A 182 -7.89 1.26 -1.80
C ASN A 182 -8.21 0.27 -2.92
N GLU A 183 -7.37 -0.74 -3.07
CA GLU A 183 -7.61 -1.79 -4.06
C GLU A 183 -8.77 -2.73 -3.67
N ARG A 184 -9.03 -2.88 -2.37
CA ARG A 184 -9.93 -3.92 -1.83
C ARG A 184 -10.83 -3.36 -0.76
N TYR A 185 -12.11 -3.68 -0.88
CA TYR A 185 -13.17 -3.35 0.09
C TYR A 185 -13.87 -4.65 0.48
N GLN A 186 -13.23 -5.47 1.32
CA GLN A 186 -13.63 -6.84 1.64
C GLN A 186 -13.84 -7.06 3.14
N ASP A 187 -13.26 -6.22 4.01
CA ASP A 187 -13.44 -6.35 5.45
C ASP A 187 -14.82 -5.85 5.88
N PRO A 188 -15.69 -6.73 6.44
CA PRO A 188 -17.07 -6.36 6.75
C PRO A 188 -17.17 -5.29 7.85
N VAL A 189 -16.20 -5.24 8.77
CA VAL A 189 -16.20 -4.25 9.84
C VAL A 189 -15.89 -2.86 9.29
N VAL A 190 -14.88 -2.75 8.40
CA VAL A 190 -14.54 -1.47 7.75
C VAL A 190 -15.67 -1.01 6.83
N ILE A 191 -16.27 -1.91 6.04
CA ILE A 191 -17.41 -1.58 5.18
C ILE A 191 -18.56 -1.03 6.03
N GLU A 192 -18.86 -1.66 7.15
CA GLU A 192 -19.91 -1.22 8.09
C GLU A 192 -19.61 0.18 8.65
N ARG A 193 -18.33 0.51 8.98
CA ARG A 193 -17.93 1.86 9.42
C ARG A 193 -18.11 2.91 8.32
N LEU A 194 -17.79 2.59 7.08
CA LEU A 194 -18.05 3.50 5.94
C LEU A 194 -19.54 3.74 5.74
N VAL A 195 -20.37 2.70 5.84
CA VAL A 195 -21.84 2.83 5.80
C VAL A 195 -22.34 3.72 6.94
N ARG A 196 -21.87 3.52 8.17
CA ARG A 196 -22.23 4.39 9.31
C ARG A 196 -21.79 5.83 9.10
N ALA A 197 -20.58 6.05 8.57
CA ALA A 197 -20.12 7.41 8.26
C ALA A 197 -21.07 8.10 7.28
N ALA A 198 -21.46 7.44 6.18
CA ALA A 198 -22.43 7.97 5.24
C ALA A 198 -23.80 8.26 5.89
N ARG A 199 -24.29 7.36 6.76
CA ARG A 199 -25.54 7.56 7.52
C ARG A 199 -25.48 8.72 8.52
N ARG A 200 -24.28 9.07 9.04
CA ARG A 200 -24.06 10.29 9.85
C ARG A 200 -24.05 11.57 9.00
N GLY A 201 -24.09 11.47 7.68
CA GLY A 201 -24.05 12.60 6.76
C GLY A 201 -22.64 12.95 6.27
N VAL A 202 -21.63 12.13 6.58
CA VAL A 202 -20.27 12.29 6.03
C VAL A 202 -20.31 12.02 4.53
N LYS A 203 -19.71 12.88 3.71
CA LYS A 203 -19.57 12.67 2.28
C LYS A 203 -18.44 11.69 2.02
N VAL A 204 -18.79 10.43 1.76
CA VAL A 204 -17.82 9.36 1.50
C VAL A 204 -17.58 9.23 -0.01
N HIS A 205 -16.33 9.34 -0.41
CA HIS A 205 -15.84 9.17 -1.77
C HIS A 205 -14.93 7.94 -1.81
N VAL A 206 -15.30 6.94 -2.57
CA VAL A 206 -14.56 5.69 -2.69
C VAL A 206 -13.95 5.59 -4.08
N MET A 207 -12.64 5.34 -4.14
CA MET A 207 -11.97 4.97 -5.38
C MET A 207 -11.44 3.55 -5.23
N ALA A 208 -11.76 2.70 -6.19
CA ALA A 208 -11.40 1.30 -6.20
C ALA A 208 -10.64 0.92 -7.47
N ARG A 209 -9.98 -0.23 -7.43
CA ARG A 209 -9.36 -0.82 -8.60
C ARG A 209 -10.41 -1.39 -9.53
N THR A 210 -10.23 -1.18 -10.83
CA THR A 210 -11.15 -1.73 -11.86
C THR A 210 -11.21 -3.24 -11.86
N ALA A 211 -12.35 -3.81 -12.27
CA ALA A 211 -12.58 -5.25 -12.28
C ALA A 211 -11.59 -6.00 -13.17
N HIS A 212 -11.24 -5.46 -14.34
CA HIS A 212 -10.26 -6.08 -15.26
C HIS A 212 -8.83 -6.16 -14.73
N HIS A 213 -8.52 -5.50 -13.62
CA HIS A 213 -7.25 -5.63 -12.90
C HIS A 213 -7.33 -6.66 -11.76
N LEU A 214 -8.49 -7.28 -11.52
CA LEU A 214 -8.67 -8.30 -10.50
C LEU A 214 -8.58 -9.70 -11.13
N LYS A 215 -7.98 -10.66 -10.43
CA LYS A 215 -8.03 -12.05 -10.83
C LYS A 215 -9.48 -12.56 -10.70
N PRO A 216 -9.99 -13.44 -11.59
CA PRO A 216 -11.40 -13.88 -11.60
C PRO A 216 -11.88 -14.43 -10.26
N ASN A 217 -11.06 -15.25 -9.60
CA ASN A 217 -11.35 -15.80 -8.27
C ASN A 217 -11.44 -14.74 -7.16
N LYS A 218 -10.94 -13.51 -7.41
CA LYS A 218 -11.00 -12.37 -6.50
C LYS A 218 -12.05 -11.34 -6.89
N LEU A 219 -12.68 -11.49 -8.06
CA LEU A 219 -13.65 -10.54 -8.57
C LEU A 219 -14.88 -10.45 -7.65
N LEU A 220 -15.48 -11.59 -7.31
CA LEU A 220 -16.65 -11.61 -6.44
C LEU A 220 -16.37 -11.07 -5.05
N GLU A 221 -15.21 -11.43 -4.47
CA GLU A 221 -14.77 -10.91 -3.18
C GLU A 221 -14.51 -9.41 -3.23
N GLY A 222 -13.96 -8.90 -4.34
CA GLY A 222 -13.64 -7.47 -4.50
C GLY A 222 -14.88 -6.61 -4.75
N VAL A 223 -15.87 -7.12 -5.44
CA VAL A 223 -17.04 -6.36 -5.88
C VAL A 223 -18.15 -6.33 -4.82
N SER A 224 -18.33 -7.39 -4.03
CA SER A 224 -19.43 -7.47 -3.06
C SER A 224 -19.43 -6.31 -2.05
N GLY A 225 -18.27 -5.95 -1.52
CA GLY A 225 -18.15 -4.81 -0.61
C GLY A 225 -18.46 -3.47 -1.27
N LEU A 226 -18.03 -3.29 -2.52
CA LEU A 226 -18.32 -2.07 -3.29
C LEU A 226 -19.84 -1.94 -3.57
N ARG A 227 -20.53 -3.04 -3.90
CA ARG A 227 -21.98 -3.04 -4.08
C ARG A 227 -22.72 -2.64 -2.81
N ILE A 228 -22.31 -3.14 -1.64
CA ILE A 228 -22.90 -2.73 -0.34
C ILE A 228 -22.74 -1.21 -0.13
N LEU A 229 -21.59 -0.65 -0.49
CA LEU A 229 -21.35 0.79 -0.37
C LEU A 229 -22.17 1.60 -1.37
N ASP A 230 -22.32 1.11 -2.61
CA ASP A 230 -23.14 1.73 -3.66
C ASP A 230 -24.63 1.71 -3.29
N ASP A 231 -25.15 0.60 -2.77
CA ASP A 231 -26.54 0.43 -2.31
C ASP A 231 -26.97 1.46 -1.23
N VAL A 232 -26.02 1.98 -0.47
CA VAL A 232 -26.28 3.06 0.50
C VAL A 232 -25.99 4.48 -0.02
N GLY A 233 -25.70 4.58 -1.33
CA GLY A 233 -25.51 5.86 -2.03
C GLY A 233 -24.07 6.41 -1.96
N ILE A 234 -23.10 5.64 -1.52
CA ILE A 234 -21.70 6.01 -1.60
C ILE A 234 -21.23 5.90 -3.05
N LYS A 235 -20.66 6.97 -3.58
CA LYS A 235 -20.16 6.98 -4.95
C LYS A 235 -18.84 6.22 -5.05
N ILE A 236 -18.79 5.25 -5.98
CA ILE A 236 -17.62 4.44 -6.27
C ILE A 236 -17.06 4.87 -7.63
N HIS A 237 -15.79 5.24 -7.66
CA HIS A 237 -15.11 5.68 -8.87
C HIS A 237 -13.85 4.86 -9.15
N GLU A 238 -13.39 4.89 -10.40
CA GLU A 238 -12.14 4.31 -10.87
C GLU A 238 -11.26 5.35 -11.56
N LEU A 239 -9.95 5.20 -11.45
CA LEU A 239 -9.00 6.03 -12.20
C LEU A 239 -9.01 5.65 -13.69
N LYS A 240 -8.98 6.66 -14.58
CA LYS A 240 -9.02 6.45 -16.05
C LYS A 240 -7.66 6.12 -16.65
N HIS A 241 -6.60 6.70 -16.12
CA HIS A 241 -5.28 6.70 -16.75
C HIS A 241 -4.17 6.09 -15.89
N LEU A 242 -4.48 5.77 -14.64
CA LEU A 242 -3.59 5.12 -13.70
C LEU A 242 -4.29 3.92 -13.08
N LYS A 243 -3.53 2.90 -12.74
CA LYS A 243 -4.03 1.83 -11.88
C LYS A 243 -4.06 2.31 -10.45
N LEU A 244 -5.15 2.08 -9.73
CA LEU A 244 -5.20 2.36 -8.30
C LEU A 244 -4.49 1.24 -7.54
N HIS A 245 -3.39 1.59 -6.87
CA HIS A 245 -2.68 0.69 -5.96
C HIS A 245 -2.54 1.31 -4.55
N ALA A 246 -2.84 2.57 -4.39
CA ALA A 246 -2.81 3.29 -3.12
C ALA A 246 -3.66 2.63 -2.04
N LYS A 247 -3.25 2.81 -0.78
CA LYS A 247 -4.01 2.53 0.43
C LYS A 247 -3.97 3.80 1.27
N MET A 248 -4.97 4.65 1.02
CA MET A 248 -5.07 5.98 1.61
C MET A 248 -6.50 6.27 2.08
N ILE A 249 -6.63 6.83 3.28
CA ILE A 249 -7.89 7.36 3.82
C ILE A 249 -7.62 8.80 4.26
N LEU A 250 -8.33 9.76 3.67
CA LEU A 250 -8.24 11.17 4.02
C LEU A 250 -9.58 11.61 4.65
N ALA A 251 -9.54 12.08 5.90
CA ALA A 251 -10.70 12.54 6.67
C ALA A 251 -10.65 14.05 6.85
N ASP A 252 -11.74 14.72 6.46
CA ASP A 252 -12.01 16.14 6.70
C ASP A 252 -10.94 17.12 6.19
N GLN A 253 -9.98 16.61 5.37
CA GLN A 253 -8.74 17.29 4.93
C GLN A 253 -7.81 17.67 6.12
N GLU A 254 -8.02 17.07 7.28
CA GLU A 254 -7.31 17.36 8.52
C GLU A 254 -6.44 16.18 8.99
N ARG A 255 -6.75 14.97 8.56
CA ARG A 255 -6.02 13.75 8.92
C ARG A 255 -6.01 12.77 7.77
N ALA A 256 -4.93 12.01 7.62
CA ALA A 256 -4.86 10.93 6.64
C ALA A 256 -4.15 9.69 7.20
N ILE A 257 -4.53 8.53 6.68
CA ILE A 257 -3.78 7.27 6.81
C ILE A 257 -3.19 6.94 5.45
N VAL A 258 -1.90 6.60 5.42
CA VAL A 258 -1.18 6.14 4.22
C VAL A 258 -0.35 4.91 4.60
N GLY A 259 -0.30 3.90 3.74
CA GLY A 259 0.52 2.71 3.96
C GLY A 259 0.19 1.55 3.05
N SER A 260 0.45 0.33 3.52
CA SER A 260 0.31 -0.89 2.74
C SER A 260 -1.03 -1.63 2.92
N ILE A 261 -1.85 -1.23 3.90
CA ILE A 261 -2.99 -2.00 4.40
C ILE A 261 -4.16 -1.99 3.40
N ASN A 262 -4.45 -3.12 2.79
CA ASN A 262 -5.70 -3.32 2.07
C ASN A 262 -6.88 -3.52 3.05
N LEU A 263 -8.06 -3.01 2.71
CA LEU A 263 -9.26 -3.16 3.53
C LEU A 263 -9.87 -4.56 3.35
N SER A 264 -9.12 -5.57 3.75
CA SER A 264 -9.47 -6.98 3.60
C SER A 264 -9.11 -7.79 4.86
N PRO A 265 -9.86 -8.85 5.20
CA PRO A 265 -9.54 -9.72 6.34
C PRO A 265 -8.11 -10.25 6.30
N GLY A 266 -7.64 -10.67 5.11
CA GLY A 266 -6.27 -11.17 4.97
C GLY A 266 -5.20 -10.17 5.36
N SER A 267 -5.38 -8.86 5.06
CA SER A 267 -4.44 -7.81 5.49
C SER A 267 -4.49 -7.58 6.99
N PHE A 268 -5.69 -7.60 7.59
CA PHE A 268 -5.84 -7.31 9.00
C PHE A 268 -5.42 -8.46 9.93
N ASP A 269 -5.63 -9.71 9.50
CA ASP A 269 -5.54 -10.86 10.39
C ASP A 269 -4.33 -11.77 10.14
N HIS A 270 -3.74 -11.73 8.93
CA HIS A 270 -2.77 -12.74 8.51
C HIS A 270 -1.49 -12.18 7.89
N ARG A 271 -1.38 -10.85 7.73
CA ARG A 271 -0.24 -10.24 7.05
C ARG A 271 0.49 -9.26 7.95
N ARG A 272 1.81 -9.16 7.74
CA ARG A 272 2.57 -8.03 8.24
C ARG A 272 2.33 -6.83 7.31
N GLU A 273 1.70 -5.79 7.85
CA GLU A 273 1.38 -4.55 7.13
C GLU A 273 1.68 -3.34 8.02
N LEU A 274 1.92 -2.20 7.39
CA LEU A 274 2.23 -0.94 8.06
C LEU A 274 1.46 0.21 7.42
N ALA A 275 0.95 1.12 8.27
CA ALA A 275 0.46 2.42 7.84
C ALA A 275 0.77 3.49 8.90
N ILE A 276 0.72 4.75 8.48
CA ILE A 276 0.95 5.92 9.32
C ILE A 276 -0.27 6.85 9.28
N GLU A 277 -0.71 7.33 10.44
CA GLU A 277 -1.69 8.42 10.55
C GLU A 277 -0.94 9.74 10.61
N VAL A 278 -1.32 10.70 9.78
CA VAL A 278 -0.68 12.02 9.69
C VAL A 278 -1.69 13.14 9.77
N SER A 279 -1.28 14.24 10.40
CA SER A 279 -2.02 15.51 10.48
C SER A 279 -1.17 16.71 10.05
N ASP A 280 0.03 16.45 9.52
CA ASP A 280 0.96 17.48 9.08
C ASP A 280 0.45 18.21 7.83
N ARG A 281 0.33 19.51 7.91
CA ARG A 281 -0.17 20.33 6.80
C ARG A 281 0.63 20.18 5.51
N HIS A 282 1.95 19.92 5.63
CA HIS A 282 2.83 19.71 4.48
C HIS A 282 2.55 18.40 3.75
N VAL A 283 2.01 17.40 4.44
CA VAL A 283 1.55 16.13 3.86
C VAL A 283 0.12 16.25 3.37
N LEU A 284 -0.77 16.80 4.20
CA LEU A 284 -2.21 16.86 3.93
C LEU A 284 -2.57 17.74 2.74
N ARG A 285 -1.87 18.88 2.55
CA ARG A 285 -2.18 19.79 1.46
C ARG A 285 -1.99 19.14 0.09
N PRO A 286 -0.80 18.62 -0.28
CA PRO A 286 -0.61 17.97 -1.58
C PRO A 286 -1.46 16.69 -1.70
N LEU A 287 -1.65 15.93 -0.61
CA LEU A 287 -2.51 14.76 -0.62
C LEU A 287 -3.97 15.12 -0.94
N THR A 288 -4.48 16.20 -0.37
CA THR A 288 -5.84 16.71 -0.63
C THR A 288 -5.97 17.17 -2.09
N GLU A 289 -4.98 17.90 -2.58
CA GLU A 289 -4.96 18.40 -3.96
C GLU A 289 -5.02 17.23 -4.97
N VAL A 290 -4.19 16.18 -4.77
CA VAL A 290 -4.19 15.03 -5.66
C VAL A 290 -5.45 14.17 -5.51
N ALA A 291 -5.97 13.96 -4.30
CA ALA A 291 -7.21 13.21 -4.09
C ALA A 291 -8.41 13.89 -4.80
N HIS A 292 -8.52 15.21 -4.73
CA HIS A 292 -9.52 15.97 -5.44
C HIS A 292 -9.31 15.95 -6.96
N HIS A 293 -8.06 16.04 -7.42
CA HIS A 293 -7.72 15.92 -8.84
C HIS A 293 -8.13 14.55 -9.38
N ASP A 294 -7.71 13.50 -8.73
CA ASP A 294 -8.02 12.12 -9.10
C ASP A 294 -9.55 11.90 -9.16
N TRP A 295 -10.27 12.36 -8.14
CA TRP A 295 -11.72 12.26 -8.10
C TRP A 295 -12.39 12.99 -9.28
N LYS A 296 -11.97 14.21 -9.55
CA LYS A 296 -12.53 15.02 -10.64
C LYS A 296 -12.31 14.39 -12.01
N HIS A 297 -11.19 13.69 -12.21
CA HIS A 297 -10.78 13.08 -13.47
C HIS A 297 -11.05 11.57 -13.54
N SER A 298 -11.72 10.99 -12.54
CA SER A 298 -12.14 9.61 -12.49
C SER A 298 -13.45 9.37 -13.24
N ALA A 299 -13.87 8.10 -13.32
CA ALA A 299 -15.17 7.69 -13.81
C ALA A 299 -15.96 6.97 -12.73
N PRO A 300 -17.31 7.11 -12.67
CA PRO A 300 -18.12 6.22 -11.88
C PRO A 300 -17.91 4.77 -12.33
N MET A 301 -17.77 3.87 -11.36
CA MET A 301 -17.65 2.44 -11.63
C MET A 301 -19.05 1.85 -11.83
N ASP A 302 -19.25 1.13 -12.93
CA ASP A 302 -20.47 0.37 -13.14
C ASP A 302 -20.36 -1.00 -12.43
N LEU A 303 -21.06 -1.14 -11.31
CA LEU A 303 -21.07 -2.35 -10.49
C LEU A 303 -22.20 -3.31 -10.84
N THR A 304 -22.98 -3.07 -11.93
CA THR A 304 -23.95 -4.04 -12.47
C THR A 304 -23.21 -5.23 -13.07
N ASP A 305 -23.91 -6.37 -13.18
CA ASP A 305 -23.32 -7.55 -13.83
C ASP A 305 -22.88 -7.26 -15.27
N ALA A 306 -23.71 -6.50 -16.01
CA ALA A 306 -23.37 -6.08 -17.38
C ALA A 306 -22.15 -5.16 -17.43
N GLY A 307 -22.03 -4.21 -16.49
CA GLY A 307 -20.88 -3.31 -16.38
C GLY A 307 -19.59 -4.05 -16.06
N LEU A 308 -19.63 -4.98 -15.11
CA LEU A 308 -18.48 -5.79 -14.75
C LEU A 308 -18.01 -6.69 -15.90
N LEU A 309 -18.93 -7.32 -16.63
CA LEU A 309 -18.60 -8.11 -17.81
C LEU A 309 -18.02 -7.24 -18.93
N ALA A 310 -18.56 -6.04 -19.15
CA ALA A 310 -18.04 -5.10 -20.12
C ALA A 310 -16.62 -4.61 -19.74
N ASP A 311 -16.36 -4.42 -18.45
CA ASP A 311 -15.04 -4.03 -17.96
C ASP A 311 -14.02 -5.16 -18.15
N LEU A 312 -14.39 -6.40 -17.83
CA LEU A 312 -13.55 -7.57 -18.08
C LEU A 312 -13.25 -7.77 -19.58
N ALA A 313 -14.20 -7.46 -20.45
CA ALA A 313 -14.00 -7.56 -21.91
C ALA A 313 -12.96 -6.58 -22.47
N LYS A 314 -12.59 -5.52 -21.72
CA LYS A 314 -11.49 -4.59 -22.07
C LYS A 314 -10.10 -5.17 -21.79
N THR A 315 -10.02 -6.31 -21.10
CA THR A 315 -8.74 -6.92 -20.73
C THR A 315 -8.10 -7.52 -21.99
N PRO A 316 -6.83 -7.19 -22.33
CA PRO A 316 -6.12 -7.83 -23.43
C PRO A 316 -6.11 -9.36 -23.28
N SER A 317 -6.17 -10.08 -24.41
CA SER A 317 -6.25 -11.56 -24.44
C SER A 317 -5.15 -12.25 -23.61
N ASP A 318 -3.93 -11.71 -23.61
CA ASP A 318 -2.82 -12.25 -22.83
C ASP A 318 -3.07 -12.18 -21.31
N ARG A 319 -3.70 -11.10 -20.83
CA ARG A 319 -4.10 -10.95 -19.42
C ARG A 319 -5.33 -11.77 -19.06
N VAL A 320 -6.22 -12.01 -20.02
CA VAL A 320 -7.35 -12.94 -19.84
C VAL A 320 -6.82 -14.34 -19.59
N ALA A 321 -5.80 -14.77 -20.32
CA ALA A 321 -5.12 -16.04 -20.10
C ALA A 321 -4.41 -16.11 -18.73
N GLU A 322 -3.69 -15.05 -18.35
CA GLU A 322 -3.09 -14.93 -17.01
C GLU A 322 -4.11 -14.91 -15.87
N LEU A 323 -5.32 -14.41 -16.14
CA LEU A 323 -6.43 -14.43 -15.19
C LEU A 323 -7.10 -15.82 -15.10
N GLY A 324 -6.70 -16.80 -15.92
CA GLY A 324 -7.31 -18.13 -15.98
C GLY A 324 -8.71 -18.13 -16.56
N LEU A 325 -9.08 -17.08 -17.30
CA LEU A 325 -10.32 -17.00 -18.06
C LEU A 325 -10.08 -17.60 -19.45
N HIS A 326 -10.55 -18.81 -19.70
CA HIS A 326 -10.66 -19.32 -21.06
C HIS A 326 -11.95 -18.79 -21.69
N PRO A 327 -11.91 -18.20 -22.91
CA PRO A 327 -13.09 -17.65 -23.58
C PRO A 327 -14.16 -18.70 -23.92
N ASP A 328 -13.87 -19.98 -23.78
CA ASP A 328 -14.67 -21.10 -24.32
C ASP A 328 -15.26 -22.05 -23.26
N GLU A 329 -15.27 -21.72 -21.96
CA GLU A 329 -15.98 -22.51 -20.95
C GLU A 329 -17.25 -21.76 -20.47
N ASN A 330 -18.29 -21.77 -21.31
CA ASN A 330 -19.69 -21.59 -20.94
C ASN A 330 -20.45 -22.85 -21.26
#